data_81817d6a48d941e7c9d096b1a517fae2
#
_entry.id   81817d6a48d941e7c9d096b1a517fae2
#
_cell.length_a   1.000
_cell.length_b   1.000
_cell.length_c   1.000
_cell.angle_alpha   90.00
_cell.angle_beta   90.00
_cell.angle_gamma   90.00
#
_symmetry.space_group_name_H-M   'P 1'
#
loop_
_entity.id
_entity.type
_entity.pdbx_description
1 polymer ?
#
loop_
_entity_poly.entity_id
_entity_poly.type
_entity_poly.pdbx_seq_one_letter_code
_entity_poly.pdbx_strand_id
1 'polypeptide(L)'
;MGKPIMKVWDSAQQKYVSIPAVKGTPGANGVTPHIGANGNWYIGDDDTGKPSRGAAGDTGPQGPAGVGDDTPDYVLTAADALAKKVVNHIGSDNIVFAVMADAHLGVYTDTANAAGKQAGQALKRLNERCALDFVAHCGDYTTGAWNSNVEATLQDNADYQLLIGSQYPGKAVWVVGNHDDAPYQATASRMTQTQVYATISRKNLASGGVVPNNACYGYTDFSGMRLRVIYLDTHDRRSWGSAQVGAGAECNFLNVENISAVQLQWLADHALDFSGVDDPSKWSILIFSHAVLGTSGTYTDPGGTVHPCNTANAATLLKAYATKKSGNITHGGVAVSYDFTTVAPAGIIGCIHGHEHRYANETVGGAFLSICCPNITNGRERVSADGNTYTKTAGTANGTSFCVFSINRADKKIYVDHYGPGIDREFDYTVIDPSAPSYTNLLPSATDTDGSIYNGTGYMVGQRLTSHGIAEDFAGMYLTGFIPVSFGDVVRLKNVTWQYGVASGITSDNQRICFYDSSKAYIGLATGRSVAGTLSGVKDDNNIWTQFTVRNSTDLSLNNAAYFRLCCAGITSESVITVNEEIT
;
A
#
# COMPACT_ATOMS: atom_id res chain seq x y z
N MET A 1 -35.19 -1.45 33.31
CA MET A 1 -34.17 -0.48 33.74
C MET A 1 -34.78 0.45 34.77
N GLY A 2 -34.25 0.48 36.01
CA GLY A 2 -34.76 1.35 37.08
C GLY A 2 -34.47 2.79 36.75
N LYS A 3 -35.41 3.70 37.01
CA LYS A 3 -35.22 5.14 36.83
C LYS A 3 -34.12 5.63 37.78
N PRO A 4 -33.20 6.50 37.33
CA PRO A 4 -32.19 7.09 38.20
C PRO A 4 -32.86 7.89 39.32
N ILE A 5 -32.48 7.61 40.54
CA ILE A 5 -32.96 8.34 41.74
C ILE A 5 -31.82 9.29 42.13
N MET A 6 -32.10 10.59 42.13
CA MET A 6 -31.15 11.58 42.60
C MET A 6 -31.06 11.46 44.14
N LYS A 7 -29.86 11.41 44.68
CA LYS A 7 -29.56 11.39 46.11
C LYS A 7 -28.73 12.61 46.49
N VAL A 8 -29.07 13.24 47.59
CA VAL A 8 -28.32 14.37 48.17
C VAL A 8 -27.71 13.90 49.49
N TRP A 9 -26.51 14.36 49.80
CA TRP A 9 -25.85 14.10 51.07
C TRP A 9 -26.51 14.94 52.16
N ASP A 10 -27.09 14.26 53.16
CA ASP A 10 -27.61 14.86 54.37
C ASP A 10 -26.51 14.86 55.42
N SER A 11 -25.93 16.07 55.69
CA SER A 11 -24.86 16.22 56.63
C SER A 11 -25.25 16.03 58.09
N ALA A 12 -26.53 16.15 58.41
CA ALA A 12 -27.05 15.93 59.78
C ALA A 12 -27.23 14.41 60.07
N GLN A 13 -27.58 13.63 59.02
CA GLN A 13 -27.75 12.18 59.12
C GLN A 13 -26.53 11.39 58.63
N GLN A 14 -25.53 12.07 58.12
CA GLN A 14 -24.29 11.49 57.54
C GLN A 14 -24.57 10.35 56.50
N LYS A 15 -25.58 10.53 55.67
CA LYS A 15 -25.96 9.55 54.63
C LYS A 15 -26.56 10.20 53.39
N TYR A 16 -26.56 9.49 52.30
CA TYR A 16 -27.27 9.92 51.09
C TYR A 16 -28.76 9.64 51.21
N VAL A 17 -29.60 10.67 51.16
CA VAL A 17 -31.06 10.58 51.15
C VAL A 17 -31.60 10.77 49.75
N SER A 18 -32.58 9.96 49.37
CA SER A 18 -33.28 10.09 48.09
C SER A 18 -34.21 11.31 48.13
N ILE A 19 -34.07 12.20 47.17
CA ILE A 19 -35.05 13.28 46.98
C ILE A 19 -36.30 12.65 46.37
N PRO A 20 -37.50 12.81 46.98
CA PRO A 20 -38.71 12.45 46.29
C PRO A 20 -38.82 13.19 44.98
N ALA A 21 -39.08 12.49 43.87
CA ALA A 21 -39.33 13.13 42.61
C ALA A 21 -40.55 14.04 42.75
N VAL A 22 -40.33 15.32 42.91
CA VAL A 22 -41.41 16.32 42.81
C VAL A 22 -41.77 16.35 41.33
N LYS A 23 -42.85 15.66 40.99
CA LYS A 23 -43.45 15.77 39.67
C LYS A 23 -44.11 17.17 39.67
N GLY A 24 -43.44 18.16 39.10
CA GLY A 24 -44.04 19.44 38.83
C GLY A 24 -45.27 19.24 37.90
N THR A 25 -46.28 20.04 38.07
CA THR A 25 -47.36 20.14 37.10
C THR A 25 -46.75 20.34 35.69
N PRO A 26 -47.29 19.67 34.67
CA PRO A 26 -46.85 19.94 33.30
C PRO A 26 -46.85 21.44 33.08
N GLY A 27 -45.71 22.02 32.73
CA GLY A 27 -45.63 23.42 32.33
C GLY A 27 -46.54 23.66 31.13
N ALA A 28 -47.17 24.83 31.06
CA ALA A 28 -47.89 25.23 29.88
C ALA A 28 -46.99 25.00 28.63
N ASN A 29 -47.60 24.56 27.52
CA ASN A 29 -46.87 24.33 26.28
C ASN A 29 -46.02 25.58 25.96
N GLY A 30 -44.70 25.39 25.94
CA GLY A 30 -43.78 26.47 25.62
C GLY A 30 -44.12 27.03 24.23
N VAL A 31 -44.18 28.33 24.12
CA VAL A 31 -44.42 29.00 22.84
C VAL A 31 -43.16 28.81 21.99
N THR A 32 -43.31 28.27 20.79
CA THR A 32 -42.19 28.06 19.89
C THR A 32 -41.68 29.40 19.38
N PRO A 33 -40.42 29.76 19.56
CA PRO A 33 -39.85 30.97 18.99
C PRO A 33 -39.87 30.87 17.45
N HIS A 34 -40.16 31.98 16.79
CA HIS A 34 -40.11 32.09 15.33
C HIS A 34 -39.51 33.46 14.91
N ILE A 35 -39.14 33.57 13.63
CA ILE A 35 -38.59 34.82 13.08
C ILE A 35 -39.75 35.58 12.43
N GLY A 36 -40.00 36.80 12.90
CA GLY A 36 -41.02 37.69 12.34
C GLY A 36 -40.59 38.34 11.02
N ALA A 37 -41.56 38.96 10.34
CA ALA A 37 -41.30 39.61 9.06
C ALA A 37 -40.29 40.77 9.12
N ASN A 38 -40.11 41.38 10.29
CA ASN A 38 -39.09 42.41 10.57
C ASN A 38 -37.70 41.86 10.85
N GLY A 39 -37.52 40.51 10.82
CA GLY A 39 -36.23 39.85 11.06
C GLY A 39 -35.87 39.68 12.52
N ASN A 40 -36.76 39.96 13.47
CA ASN A 40 -36.54 39.73 14.89
C ASN A 40 -37.04 38.36 15.34
N TRP A 41 -36.52 37.88 16.48
CA TRP A 41 -37.08 36.73 17.19
C TRP A 41 -38.40 37.13 17.87
N TYR A 42 -39.42 36.29 17.71
CA TYR A 42 -40.71 36.36 18.39
C TYR A 42 -40.90 35.16 19.32
N ILE A 43 -41.52 35.37 20.45
CA ILE A 43 -42.01 34.35 21.35
C ILE A 43 -43.54 34.48 21.38
N GLY A 44 -44.22 33.61 20.62
CA GLY A 44 -45.63 33.85 20.30
C GLY A 44 -45.79 35.11 19.45
N ASP A 45 -46.72 35.98 19.82
CA ASP A 45 -46.94 37.25 19.11
C ASP A 45 -46.03 38.39 19.60
N ASP A 46 -45.20 38.14 20.61
CA ASP A 46 -44.36 39.17 21.21
C ASP A 46 -43.03 39.30 20.45
N ASP A 47 -42.77 40.47 19.88
CA ASP A 47 -41.48 40.85 19.29
C ASP A 47 -40.43 41.04 20.41
N THR A 48 -39.40 40.24 20.45
CA THR A 48 -38.33 40.38 21.44
C THR A 48 -37.43 41.58 21.20
N GLY A 49 -37.57 42.28 20.08
CA GLY A 49 -36.65 43.34 19.65
C GLY A 49 -35.22 42.86 19.37
N LYS A 50 -34.99 41.54 19.34
CA LYS A 50 -33.67 40.94 19.07
C LYS A 50 -33.61 40.46 17.64
N PRO A 51 -32.72 41.00 16.80
CA PRO A 51 -32.51 40.51 15.44
C PRO A 51 -32.18 39.00 15.45
N SER A 52 -32.82 38.24 14.57
CA SER A 52 -32.54 36.81 14.38
C SER A 52 -31.18 36.58 13.71
N ARG A 53 -30.67 37.55 13.01
CA ARG A 53 -29.28 37.61 12.57
C ARG A 53 -28.53 38.52 13.53
N GLY A 54 -27.43 38.03 14.07
CA GLY A 54 -26.47 38.88 14.75
C GLY A 54 -26.06 40.04 13.82
N ALA A 55 -25.67 41.18 14.38
CA ALA A 55 -25.00 42.20 13.60
C ALA A 55 -23.96 41.53 12.72
N ALA A 56 -23.87 41.96 11.45
CA ALA A 56 -22.74 41.54 10.62
C ALA A 56 -21.48 41.73 11.48
N GLY A 57 -20.76 40.64 11.78
CA GLY A 57 -19.52 40.74 12.53
C GLY A 57 -18.71 41.83 11.84
N ASP A 58 -18.03 42.67 12.64
CA ASP A 58 -17.03 43.58 12.10
C ASP A 58 -16.25 42.83 11.05
N THR A 59 -16.07 43.43 9.87
CA THR A 59 -15.16 42.87 8.87
C THR A 59 -13.90 42.58 9.62
N GLY A 60 -13.60 41.27 9.83
CA GLY A 60 -12.40 40.87 10.56
C GLY A 60 -11.24 41.66 9.99
N PRO A 61 -10.23 42.01 10.79
CA PRO A 61 -9.07 42.75 10.30
C PRO A 61 -8.70 42.07 8.97
N GLN A 62 -8.60 42.86 7.91
CA GLN A 62 -8.21 42.39 6.58
C GLN A 62 -7.01 41.50 6.83
N GLY A 63 -7.16 40.20 6.60
CA GLY A 63 -6.06 39.27 6.77
C GLY A 63 -4.85 39.88 6.07
N PRO A 64 -3.64 39.68 6.54
CA PRO A 64 -2.43 40.22 5.93
C PRO A 64 -2.63 40.07 4.43
N ALA A 65 -2.48 41.19 3.67
CA ALA A 65 -2.85 41.34 2.27
C ALA A 65 -2.59 39.99 1.61
N GLY A 66 -3.64 39.26 1.26
CA GLY A 66 -3.50 37.89 0.78
C GLY A 66 -2.48 38.02 -0.31
N VAL A 67 -1.38 37.27 -0.23
CA VAL A 67 -0.36 37.22 -1.27
C VAL A 67 -1.18 37.06 -2.50
N GLY A 68 -1.32 38.15 -3.30
CA GLY A 68 -2.25 38.18 -4.41
C GLY A 68 -2.01 36.91 -5.18
N ASP A 69 -3.05 36.24 -5.65
CA ASP A 69 -2.91 34.91 -6.26
C ASP A 69 -1.96 35.08 -7.46
N ASP A 70 -0.65 35.08 -7.15
CA ASP A 70 0.45 35.25 -8.09
C ASP A 70 0.77 33.93 -8.80
N THR A 71 -0.21 33.00 -8.80
CA THR A 71 -0.08 31.72 -9.47
C THR A 71 0.09 31.95 -10.99
N PRO A 72 1.22 31.57 -11.57
CA PRO A 72 1.46 31.77 -12.99
C PRO A 72 0.43 31.04 -13.86
N ASP A 73 0.04 31.62 -14.99
CA ASP A 73 -0.93 31.05 -15.92
C ASP A 73 -0.58 29.63 -16.38
N TYR A 74 0.70 29.35 -16.55
CA TYR A 74 1.14 28.00 -16.92
C TYR A 74 0.86 26.95 -15.84
N VAL A 75 0.87 27.34 -14.55
CA VAL A 75 0.51 26.46 -13.43
C VAL A 75 -0.99 26.21 -13.45
N LEU A 76 -1.81 27.27 -13.59
CA LEU A 76 -3.26 27.15 -13.65
C LEU A 76 -3.70 26.27 -14.83
N THR A 77 -3.13 26.51 -16.01
CA THR A 77 -3.43 25.76 -17.24
C THR A 77 -3.08 24.27 -17.09
N ALA A 78 -1.91 23.95 -16.53
CA ALA A 78 -1.48 22.58 -16.32
C ALA A 78 -2.32 21.86 -15.26
N ALA A 79 -2.66 22.54 -14.17
CA ALA A 79 -3.54 21.98 -13.14
C ALA A 79 -4.98 21.75 -13.65
N ASP A 80 -5.52 22.68 -14.45
CA ASP A 80 -6.84 22.52 -15.08
C ASP A 80 -6.85 21.36 -16.10
N ALA A 81 -5.77 21.16 -16.83
CA ALA A 81 -5.62 20.04 -17.76
C ALA A 81 -5.55 18.70 -17.01
N LEU A 82 -4.79 18.64 -15.91
CA LEU A 82 -4.70 17.48 -15.04
C LEU A 82 -6.06 17.17 -14.41
N ALA A 83 -6.77 18.16 -13.88
CA ALA A 83 -8.09 17.97 -13.30
C ALA A 83 -9.08 17.34 -14.28
N LYS A 84 -9.03 17.73 -15.56
CA LYS A 84 -9.88 17.12 -16.60
C LYS A 84 -9.56 15.62 -16.80
N LYS A 85 -8.29 15.21 -16.75
CA LYS A 85 -7.93 13.79 -16.81
C LYS A 85 -8.48 13.03 -15.61
N VAL A 86 -8.23 13.55 -14.40
CA VAL A 86 -8.72 12.96 -13.14
C VAL A 86 -10.22 12.75 -13.17
N VAL A 87 -10.99 13.78 -13.57
CA VAL A 87 -12.46 13.71 -13.66
C VAL A 87 -12.93 12.61 -14.63
N ASN A 88 -12.21 12.36 -15.72
CA ASN A 88 -12.55 11.30 -16.66
C ASN A 88 -12.38 9.88 -16.09
N HIS A 89 -11.61 9.72 -15.02
CA HIS A 89 -11.40 8.44 -14.35
C HIS A 89 -12.40 8.18 -13.21
N ILE A 90 -13.22 9.18 -12.86
CA ILE A 90 -14.16 9.07 -11.74
C ILE A 90 -15.39 8.26 -12.15
N GLY A 91 -15.64 7.15 -11.47
CA GLY A 91 -16.84 6.31 -11.56
C GLY A 91 -17.73 6.44 -10.31
N SER A 92 -18.42 5.36 -9.96
CA SER A 92 -19.39 5.36 -8.86
C SER A 92 -18.79 5.11 -7.46
N ASP A 93 -17.58 4.55 -7.38
CA ASP A 93 -16.91 4.20 -6.11
C ASP A 93 -15.41 4.51 -6.21
N ASN A 94 -15.12 5.80 -6.18
CA ASN A 94 -13.77 6.31 -6.36
C ASN A 94 -13.17 6.86 -5.08
N ILE A 95 -11.83 6.81 -5.04
CA ILE A 95 -10.98 7.53 -4.09
C ILE A 95 -10.03 8.38 -4.92
N VAL A 96 -10.03 9.70 -4.70
CA VAL A 96 -9.19 10.65 -5.46
C VAL A 96 -8.28 11.42 -4.50
N PHE A 97 -6.99 11.31 -4.68
CA PHE A 97 -6.02 11.98 -3.80
C PHE A 97 -4.74 12.35 -4.52
N ALA A 98 -4.05 13.37 -4.02
CA ALA A 98 -2.72 13.75 -4.50
C ALA A 98 -1.63 13.19 -3.60
N VAL A 99 -0.47 12.89 -4.17
CA VAL A 99 0.73 12.42 -3.45
C VAL A 99 1.88 13.37 -3.72
N MET A 100 2.39 13.95 -2.63
CA MET A 100 3.56 14.84 -2.60
C MET A 100 4.72 14.08 -1.96
N ALA A 101 5.87 14.01 -2.62
CA ALA A 101 7.04 13.29 -2.12
C ALA A 101 8.33 14.05 -2.43
N ASP A 102 9.32 13.88 -1.56
CA ASP A 102 10.72 14.22 -1.84
C ASP A 102 10.90 15.70 -2.28
N ALA A 103 10.39 16.63 -1.51
CA ALA A 103 10.50 18.06 -1.80
C ALA A 103 11.91 18.59 -1.54
N HIS A 104 12.63 18.02 -0.56
CA HIS A 104 14.01 18.38 -0.22
C HIS A 104 14.24 19.88 -0.11
N LEU A 105 13.39 20.60 0.60
CA LEU A 105 13.61 22.02 0.84
C LEU A 105 14.92 22.23 1.63
N GLY A 106 15.56 23.37 1.43
CA GLY A 106 16.75 23.81 2.19
C GLY A 106 18.11 23.60 1.54
N VAL A 107 18.30 22.70 0.57
CA VAL A 107 19.63 22.49 -0.07
C VAL A 107 19.83 23.31 -1.34
N TYR A 108 18.81 23.44 -2.13
CA TYR A 108 18.83 24.25 -3.33
C TYR A 108 17.78 25.33 -3.19
N THR A 109 18.00 26.21 -2.21
CA THR A 109 16.98 27.11 -1.65
C THR A 109 16.08 27.77 -2.68
N ASP A 110 16.64 28.29 -3.77
CA ASP A 110 15.83 29.00 -4.76
C ASP A 110 15.06 28.04 -5.68
N THR A 111 15.67 26.94 -6.11
CA THR A 111 15.05 26.00 -7.04
C THR A 111 14.09 25.04 -6.35
N ALA A 112 14.43 24.54 -5.17
CA ALA A 112 13.56 23.68 -4.39
C ALA A 112 12.34 24.45 -3.87
N ASN A 113 12.54 25.66 -3.34
CA ASN A 113 11.44 26.50 -2.89
C ASN A 113 10.53 26.93 -4.07
N ALA A 114 11.08 27.22 -5.24
CA ALA A 114 10.29 27.53 -6.43
C ALA A 114 9.46 26.32 -6.88
N ALA A 115 10.04 25.11 -6.90
CA ALA A 115 9.34 23.88 -7.22
C ALA A 115 8.25 23.57 -6.17
N GLY A 116 8.56 23.75 -4.88
CA GLY A 116 7.61 23.59 -3.79
C GLY A 116 6.44 24.57 -3.90
N LYS A 117 6.72 25.86 -4.14
CA LYS A 117 5.69 26.88 -4.36
C LYS A 117 4.77 26.51 -5.53
N GLN A 118 5.36 26.09 -6.64
CA GLN A 118 4.61 25.67 -7.82
C GLN A 118 3.75 24.44 -7.54
N ALA A 119 4.27 23.44 -6.82
CA ALA A 119 3.52 22.25 -6.43
C ALA A 119 2.31 22.61 -5.55
N GLY A 120 2.51 23.48 -4.56
CA GLY A 120 1.43 23.96 -3.71
C GLY A 120 0.35 24.74 -4.46
N GLN A 121 0.75 25.65 -5.36
CA GLN A 121 -0.19 26.42 -6.20
C GLN A 121 -1.00 25.48 -7.12
N ALA A 122 -0.32 24.49 -7.73
CA ALA A 122 -0.98 23.49 -8.57
C ALA A 122 -1.94 22.61 -7.75
N LEU A 123 -1.54 22.18 -6.55
CA LEU A 123 -2.38 21.40 -5.64
C LEU A 123 -3.65 22.17 -5.25
N LYS A 124 -3.51 23.44 -4.87
CA LYS A 124 -4.65 24.31 -4.56
C LYS A 124 -5.62 24.38 -5.74
N ARG A 125 -5.10 24.70 -6.93
CA ARG A 125 -5.91 24.79 -8.14
C ARG A 125 -6.59 23.47 -8.49
N LEU A 126 -5.87 22.36 -8.38
CA LEU A 126 -6.38 21.02 -8.64
C LEU A 126 -7.57 20.72 -7.71
N ASN A 127 -7.43 20.98 -6.40
CA ASN A 127 -8.52 20.76 -5.44
C ASN A 127 -9.77 21.62 -5.73
N GLU A 128 -9.60 22.83 -6.26
CA GLU A 128 -10.71 23.66 -6.73
C GLU A 128 -11.48 23.05 -7.92
N ARG A 129 -10.82 22.19 -8.70
CA ARG A 129 -11.33 21.63 -9.95
C ARG A 129 -11.85 20.20 -9.85
N CYS A 130 -11.24 19.35 -9.02
CA CYS A 130 -11.58 17.93 -8.91
C CYS A 130 -11.55 17.44 -7.46
N ALA A 131 -12.12 18.12 -6.54
CA ALA A 131 -12.36 17.74 -5.14
C ALA A 131 -11.56 16.50 -4.66
N LEU A 132 -10.37 16.72 -4.13
CA LEU A 132 -9.55 15.65 -3.59
C LEU A 132 -10.13 15.14 -2.25
N ASP A 133 -10.16 13.85 -2.02
CA ASP A 133 -10.59 13.24 -0.75
C ASP A 133 -9.57 13.47 0.36
N PHE A 134 -8.28 13.42 0.00
CA PHE A 134 -7.17 13.73 0.90
C PHE A 134 -5.89 14.02 0.11
N VAL A 135 -4.83 14.41 0.82
CA VAL A 135 -3.47 14.53 0.28
C VAL A 135 -2.53 13.68 1.12
N ALA A 136 -1.65 12.92 0.48
CA ALA A 136 -0.57 12.20 1.16
C ALA A 136 0.77 12.91 0.93
N HIS A 137 1.48 13.16 2.03
CA HIS A 137 2.82 13.71 2.04
C HIS A 137 3.79 12.59 2.41
N CYS A 138 4.54 12.06 1.43
CA CYS A 138 5.32 10.82 1.55
C CYS A 138 6.77 11.03 2.01
N GLY A 139 7.04 12.04 2.83
CA GLY A 139 8.36 12.23 3.44
C GLY A 139 9.36 13.01 2.59
N ASP A 140 10.54 13.20 3.15
CA ASP A 140 11.63 14.00 2.61
C ASP A 140 11.19 15.42 2.27
N TYR A 141 10.54 16.06 3.26
CA TYR A 141 10.14 17.47 3.19
C TYR A 141 11.35 18.39 3.09
N THR A 142 12.40 17.98 3.80
CA THR A 142 13.68 18.68 3.90
C THR A 142 14.80 17.84 3.33
N THR A 143 15.96 18.43 3.06
CA THR A 143 17.15 17.64 2.74
C THR A 143 17.87 17.14 3.97
N GLY A 144 17.45 17.54 5.17
CA GLY A 144 18.19 17.26 6.39
C GLY A 144 19.61 17.81 6.35
N ALA A 145 19.74 18.80 5.64
CA ALA A 145 20.78 19.57 4.96
C ALA A 145 22.24 19.28 5.26
N TRP A 146 22.99 19.22 4.20
CA TRP A 146 24.44 19.48 4.17
C TRP A 146 24.72 20.79 4.90
N ASN A 147 25.41 20.74 6.05
CA ASN A 147 25.72 21.86 6.92
C ASN A 147 24.54 22.51 7.69
N SER A 148 23.37 21.89 7.74
CA SER A 148 22.29 22.40 8.57
C SER A 148 22.29 21.78 9.98
N ASN A 149 21.61 22.43 10.87
CA ASN A 149 21.35 21.98 12.22
C ASN A 149 19.84 21.67 12.38
N VAL A 150 19.44 21.25 13.57
CA VAL A 150 18.03 20.98 13.88
C VAL A 150 17.13 22.19 13.59
N GLU A 151 17.60 23.42 13.89
CA GLU A 151 16.82 24.64 13.67
C GLU A 151 16.56 24.88 12.18
N ALA A 152 17.56 24.67 11.31
CA ALA A 152 17.39 24.77 9.87
C ALA A 152 16.42 23.71 9.35
N THR A 153 16.51 22.48 9.84
CA THR A 153 15.57 21.41 9.45
C THR A 153 14.15 21.72 9.90
N LEU A 154 13.96 22.30 11.08
CA LEU A 154 12.66 22.78 11.55
C LEU A 154 12.13 23.92 10.69
N GLN A 155 13.01 24.85 10.25
CA GLN A 155 12.62 25.92 9.33
C GLN A 155 12.21 25.36 7.97
N ASP A 156 12.97 24.44 7.38
CA ASP A 156 12.63 23.79 6.11
C ASP A 156 11.28 23.06 6.19
N ASN A 157 10.99 22.40 7.32
CA ASN A 157 9.67 21.79 7.57
C ASN A 157 8.55 22.85 7.65
N ALA A 158 8.83 24.02 8.25
CA ALA A 158 7.88 25.12 8.30
C ALA A 158 7.64 25.71 6.90
N ASP A 159 8.69 25.84 6.10
CA ASP A 159 8.61 26.30 4.72
C ASP A 159 7.81 25.30 3.85
N TYR A 160 8.04 23.99 4.03
CA TYR A 160 7.21 22.98 3.38
C TYR A 160 5.72 23.15 3.75
N GLN A 161 5.44 23.33 5.03
CA GLN A 161 4.08 23.55 5.50
C GLN A 161 3.46 24.81 4.88
N LEU A 162 4.23 25.88 4.77
CA LEU A 162 3.78 27.13 4.16
C LEU A 162 3.52 26.97 2.66
N LEU A 163 4.48 26.37 1.94
CA LEU A 163 4.45 26.31 0.46
C LEU A 163 3.50 25.25 -0.08
N ILE A 164 3.38 24.11 0.62
CA ILE A 164 2.65 22.94 0.12
C ILE A 164 1.57 22.50 1.10
N GLY A 165 1.93 22.22 2.34
CA GLY A 165 1.02 21.59 3.32
C GLY A 165 -0.25 22.40 3.59
N SER A 166 -0.16 23.74 3.64
CA SER A 166 -1.31 24.62 3.87
C SER A 166 -2.16 24.88 2.63
N GLN A 167 -1.71 24.45 1.45
CA GLN A 167 -2.43 24.69 0.20
C GLN A 167 -3.63 23.75 0.02
N TYR A 168 -3.75 22.73 0.86
CA TYR A 168 -4.89 21.83 0.91
C TYR A 168 -5.55 21.88 2.30
N PRO A 169 -6.78 22.36 2.40
CA PRO A 169 -7.45 22.53 3.70
C PRO A 169 -8.14 21.25 4.22
N GLY A 170 -8.16 20.18 3.42
CA GLY A 170 -8.81 18.92 3.76
C GLY A 170 -7.93 18.01 4.62
N LYS A 171 -8.32 16.75 4.72
CA LYS A 171 -7.55 15.74 5.44
C LYS A 171 -6.23 15.45 4.74
N ALA A 172 -5.15 15.37 5.50
CA ALA A 172 -3.82 15.03 4.99
C ALA A 172 -3.19 13.89 5.78
N VAL A 173 -2.39 13.09 5.09
CA VAL A 173 -1.59 11.99 5.64
C VAL A 173 -0.11 12.37 5.54
N TRP A 174 0.62 12.26 6.65
CA TRP A 174 2.00 12.68 6.77
C TRP A 174 2.88 11.48 7.13
N VAL A 175 3.80 11.15 6.23
CA VAL A 175 4.80 10.08 6.38
C VAL A 175 6.16 10.70 6.66
N VAL A 176 6.99 10.08 7.45
CA VAL A 176 8.36 10.56 7.73
C VAL A 176 9.33 9.93 6.74
N GLY A 177 10.18 10.75 6.13
CA GLY A 177 11.27 10.31 5.27
C GLY A 177 12.63 10.24 5.99
N ASN A 178 13.62 9.72 5.28
CA ASN A 178 14.96 9.53 5.83
C ASN A 178 15.73 10.85 6.00
N HIS A 179 15.35 11.92 5.31
CA HIS A 179 15.95 13.24 5.41
C HIS A 179 15.32 14.15 6.48
N ASP A 180 14.19 13.78 7.05
CA ASP A 180 13.35 14.69 7.85
C ASP A 180 13.85 14.96 9.26
N ASP A 181 14.96 14.38 9.68
CA ASP A 181 15.53 14.56 11.03
C ASP A 181 16.93 15.15 11.09
N ALA A 182 17.39 15.76 10.03
CA ALA A 182 18.76 16.25 9.91
C ALA A 182 19.83 15.13 9.93
N PRO A 183 19.74 14.10 9.08
CA PRO A 183 20.55 12.88 9.17
C PRO A 183 22.05 13.08 8.90
N TYR A 184 22.44 14.17 8.25
CA TYR A 184 23.85 14.46 7.93
C TYR A 184 24.62 15.10 9.10
N GLN A 185 23.94 15.42 10.19
CA GLN A 185 24.56 16.07 11.32
C GLN A 185 25.11 15.03 12.32
N ALA A 186 26.11 15.44 13.11
CA ALA A 186 26.52 14.66 14.25
C ALA A 186 25.30 14.35 15.14
N THR A 187 25.27 13.22 15.80
CA THR A 187 24.10 12.67 16.50
C THR A 187 23.47 13.66 17.50
N ALA A 188 24.31 14.50 18.14
CA ALA A 188 23.84 15.55 19.07
C ALA A 188 23.07 16.69 18.38
N SER A 189 23.15 16.80 17.06
CA SER A 189 22.52 17.85 16.25
C SER A 189 21.35 17.33 15.42
N ARG A 190 20.89 16.10 15.68
CA ARG A 190 19.74 15.50 15.00
C ARG A 190 18.47 15.73 15.79
N MET A 191 17.35 15.76 15.08
CA MET A 191 16.05 15.75 15.76
C MET A 191 15.86 14.43 16.50
N THR A 192 15.38 14.53 17.72
CA THR A 192 14.91 13.38 18.48
C THR A 192 13.61 12.86 17.85
N GLN A 193 13.27 11.59 18.11
CA GLN A 193 11.99 11.03 17.66
C GLN A 193 10.79 11.87 18.14
N THR A 194 10.85 12.41 19.36
CA THR A 194 9.81 13.30 19.89
C THR A 194 9.68 14.58 19.07
N GLN A 195 10.77 15.14 18.59
CA GLN A 195 10.74 16.33 17.72
C GLN A 195 10.20 16.00 16.33
N VAL A 196 10.63 14.90 15.73
CA VAL A 196 10.08 14.43 14.44
C VAL A 196 8.58 14.15 14.56
N TYR A 197 8.16 13.45 15.62
CA TYR A 197 6.75 13.25 15.91
C TYR A 197 5.99 14.59 16.02
N ALA A 198 6.48 15.51 16.81
CA ALA A 198 5.82 16.80 17.05
C ALA A 198 5.73 17.66 15.77
N THR A 199 6.73 17.55 14.90
CA THR A 199 6.84 18.37 13.68
C THR A 199 6.03 17.78 12.52
N ILE A 200 6.02 16.46 12.38
CA ILE A 200 5.46 15.77 11.21
C ILE A 200 4.28 14.87 11.61
N SER A 201 4.53 13.78 12.31
CA SER A 201 3.55 12.70 12.49
C SER A 201 2.32 13.12 13.28
N ARG A 202 2.48 14.06 14.23
CA ARG A 202 1.37 14.63 15.01
C ARG A 202 0.33 15.33 14.14
N LYS A 203 0.70 15.79 12.94
CA LYS A 203 -0.24 16.42 12.00
C LYS A 203 -1.35 15.46 11.58
N ASN A 204 -1.08 14.16 11.58
CA ASN A 204 -2.10 13.13 11.28
C ASN A 204 -3.29 13.16 12.25
N LEU A 205 -3.08 13.62 13.50
CA LEU A 205 -4.17 13.75 14.48
C LEU A 205 -5.23 14.75 14.01
N ALA A 206 -4.84 15.80 13.28
CA ALA A 206 -5.77 16.78 12.74
C ALA A 206 -6.70 16.17 11.67
N SER A 207 -6.25 15.11 11.00
CA SER A 207 -7.05 14.34 10.04
C SER A 207 -7.87 13.22 10.69
N GLY A 208 -7.85 13.10 12.04
CA GLY A 208 -8.49 12.01 12.78
C GLY A 208 -7.66 10.73 12.81
N GLY A 209 -6.35 10.85 12.60
CA GLY A 209 -5.43 9.72 12.63
C GLY A 209 -5.21 9.16 14.03
N VAL A 210 -4.95 7.88 14.11
CA VAL A 210 -4.51 7.16 15.31
C VAL A 210 -3.01 6.97 15.22
N VAL A 211 -2.28 7.70 16.06
CA VAL A 211 -0.80 7.70 16.12
C VAL A 211 -0.41 7.26 17.53
N PRO A 212 0.33 6.16 17.71
CA PRO A 212 0.86 5.80 19.00
C PRO A 212 1.73 6.92 19.58
N ASN A 213 1.81 7.01 20.90
CA ASN A 213 2.54 8.10 21.56
C ASN A 213 4.00 8.21 21.06
N ASN A 214 4.36 9.38 20.55
CA ASN A 214 5.66 9.66 19.94
C ASN A 214 6.08 8.76 18.76
N ALA A 215 5.13 8.05 18.14
CA ALA A 215 5.43 7.23 16.96
C ALA A 215 5.42 8.06 15.68
N CYS A 216 6.18 7.60 14.70
CA CYS A 216 6.20 8.17 13.34
C CYS A 216 5.38 7.33 12.35
N TYR A 217 4.49 6.50 12.84
CA TYR A 217 3.57 5.66 12.08
C TYR A 217 2.17 5.68 12.70
N GLY A 218 1.18 5.28 11.94
CA GLY A 218 -0.21 5.29 12.38
C GLY A 218 -1.18 4.89 11.27
N TYR A 219 -2.46 5.14 11.50
CA TYR A 219 -3.48 5.02 10.46
C TYR A 219 -4.53 6.13 10.59
N THR A 220 -5.24 6.40 9.52
CA THR A 220 -6.40 7.31 9.49
C THR A 220 -7.57 6.61 8.81
N ASP A 221 -8.73 6.64 9.46
CA ASP A 221 -9.96 6.10 8.90
C ASP A 221 -10.78 7.19 8.20
N PHE A 222 -11.06 6.95 6.93
CA PHE A 222 -11.98 7.73 6.12
C PHE A 222 -13.31 6.97 6.05
N SER A 223 -14.06 6.99 7.15
CA SER A 223 -15.24 6.12 7.35
C SER A 223 -16.31 6.28 6.28
N GLY A 224 -16.52 7.51 5.75
CA GLY A 224 -17.46 7.76 4.66
C GLY A 224 -17.11 7.03 3.36
N MET A 225 -15.83 6.70 3.16
CA MET A 225 -15.31 5.96 2.01
C MET A 225 -14.99 4.50 2.37
N ARG A 226 -15.15 4.09 3.63
CA ARG A 226 -14.68 2.78 4.12
C ARG A 226 -13.23 2.50 3.71
N LEU A 227 -12.37 3.46 3.96
CA LEU A 227 -10.95 3.42 3.65
C LEU A 227 -10.14 3.62 4.92
N ARG A 228 -9.22 2.72 5.21
CA ARG A 228 -8.12 2.91 6.16
C ARG A 228 -6.84 3.20 5.41
N VAL A 229 -6.25 4.34 5.69
CA VAL A 229 -4.91 4.69 5.21
C VAL A 229 -3.92 4.42 6.34
N ILE A 230 -3.02 3.47 6.12
CA ILE A 230 -1.94 3.12 7.04
C ILE A 230 -0.67 3.80 6.54
N TYR A 231 0.05 4.49 7.43
CA TYR A 231 1.34 5.09 7.12
C TYR A 231 2.41 4.52 8.02
N LEU A 232 3.49 4.03 7.40
CA LEU A 232 4.58 3.33 8.06
C LEU A 232 5.86 4.16 8.02
N ASP A 233 6.60 4.13 9.12
CA ASP A 233 7.95 4.68 9.22
C ASP A 233 8.95 3.62 8.76
N THR A 234 9.46 3.77 7.55
CA THR A 234 10.46 2.86 6.97
C THR A 234 11.90 3.17 7.39
N HIS A 235 12.07 4.18 8.25
CA HIS A 235 13.35 4.57 8.85
C HIS A 235 13.23 4.61 10.38
N ASP A 236 12.44 3.66 10.94
CA ASP A 236 12.08 3.60 12.36
C ASP A 236 13.31 3.41 13.26
N ARG A 237 13.72 4.47 13.92
CA ARG A 237 14.94 4.56 14.75
C ARG A 237 14.89 3.75 16.02
N ARG A 238 13.70 3.39 16.48
CA ARG A 238 13.56 2.52 17.67
C ARG A 238 14.14 1.15 17.44
N SER A 239 14.30 0.74 16.17
CA SER A 239 14.98 -0.50 15.82
C SER A 239 16.47 -0.51 16.20
N TRP A 240 17.08 0.66 16.42
CA TRP A 240 18.52 0.82 16.60
C TRP A 240 18.94 0.87 18.08
N GLY A 241 18.00 0.99 19.02
CA GLY A 241 18.28 1.15 20.44
C GLY A 241 18.96 2.49 20.80
N SER A 242 18.87 2.88 22.07
CA SER A 242 19.43 4.14 22.57
C SER A 242 20.96 4.23 22.47
N ALA A 243 21.66 3.10 22.33
CA ALA A 243 23.13 3.04 22.25
C ALA A 243 23.67 3.39 20.85
N GLN A 244 22.86 3.35 19.82
CA GLN A 244 23.30 3.58 18.44
C GLN A 244 23.09 5.01 17.95
N VAL A 245 22.44 5.82 18.74
CA VAL A 245 22.37 7.28 18.58
C VAL A 245 23.53 7.95 19.33
N GLY A 246 24.62 7.21 19.57
CA GLY A 246 25.79 7.68 20.30
C GLY A 246 26.65 8.65 19.49
N ALA A 247 27.22 9.65 20.16
CA ALA A 247 28.10 10.64 19.56
C ALA A 247 29.24 9.97 18.78
N GLY A 248 29.38 10.29 17.49
CA GLY A 248 30.51 9.88 16.65
C GLY A 248 30.25 8.75 15.66
N ALA A 249 29.08 8.12 15.66
CA ALA A 249 28.70 7.24 14.57
C ALA A 249 28.12 8.10 13.43
N GLU A 250 28.88 8.29 12.38
CA GLU A 250 28.33 8.70 11.08
C GLU A 250 27.49 7.54 10.53
N CYS A 251 26.39 7.20 11.21
CA CYS A 251 25.41 6.30 10.65
C CYS A 251 24.77 7.03 9.48
N ASN A 252 25.07 6.55 8.29
CA ASN A 252 24.41 7.00 7.09
C ASN A 252 22.99 6.38 7.04
N PHE A 253 22.09 6.85 7.92
CA PHE A 253 20.70 6.41 8.02
C PHE A 253 19.91 6.63 6.74
N LEU A 254 20.46 7.42 5.82
CA LEU A 254 19.86 7.68 4.52
C LEU A 254 19.63 6.43 3.69
N ASN A 255 20.44 5.39 3.92
CA ASN A 255 20.41 4.16 3.14
C ASN A 255 19.95 2.95 3.97
N VAL A 256 19.40 3.18 5.16
CA VAL A 256 18.96 2.08 6.02
C VAL A 256 17.45 2.11 6.18
N GLU A 257 16.81 1.35 5.33
CA GLU A 257 15.37 1.16 5.35
C GLU A 257 15.03 0.02 6.32
N ASN A 258 14.38 0.36 7.42
CA ASN A 258 13.98 -0.64 8.41
C ASN A 258 12.70 -0.23 9.15
N ILE A 259 11.89 -1.23 9.48
CA ILE A 259 10.71 -1.11 10.33
C ILE A 259 11.02 -1.83 11.65
N SER A 260 10.75 -1.23 12.80
CA SER A 260 11.00 -1.89 14.08
C SER A 260 10.03 -3.04 14.34
N ALA A 261 10.47 -4.03 15.15
CA ALA A 261 9.59 -5.09 15.62
C ALA A 261 8.37 -4.53 16.40
N VAL A 262 8.54 -3.40 17.10
CA VAL A 262 7.45 -2.71 17.80
C VAL A 262 6.42 -2.18 16.81
N GLN A 263 6.87 -1.57 15.71
CA GLN A 263 5.95 -1.09 14.66
C GLN A 263 5.26 -2.25 13.95
N LEU A 264 5.96 -3.36 13.68
CA LEU A 264 5.36 -4.57 13.09
C LEU A 264 4.31 -5.17 14.02
N GLN A 265 4.59 -5.28 15.33
CA GLN A 265 3.60 -5.78 16.28
C GLN A 265 2.38 -4.84 16.37
N TRP A 266 2.61 -3.52 16.38
CA TRP A 266 1.54 -2.54 16.34
C TRP A 266 0.71 -2.63 15.04
N LEU A 267 1.35 -2.88 13.90
CA LEU A 267 0.66 -3.10 12.62
C LEU A 267 -0.31 -4.30 12.74
N ALA A 268 0.17 -5.41 13.35
CA ALA A 268 -0.65 -6.60 13.55
C ALA A 268 -1.82 -6.37 14.52
N ASP A 269 -1.54 -5.76 15.68
CA ASP A 269 -2.48 -5.70 16.80
C ASP A 269 -3.49 -4.55 16.69
N HIS A 270 -3.14 -3.49 15.95
CA HIS A 270 -3.92 -2.25 15.92
C HIS A 270 -4.29 -1.76 14.52
N ALA A 271 -3.31 -1.63 13.61
CA ALA A 271 -3.63 -1.07 12.30
C ALA A 271 -4.43 -2.03 11.42
N LEU A 272 -4.24 -3.34 11.58
CA LEU A 272 -4.98 -4.38 10.90
C LEU A 272 -6.19 -4.91 11.71
N ASP A 273 -6.46 -4.31 12.88
CA ASP A 273 -7.69 -4.57 13.63
C ASP A 273 -8.85 -3.71 13.11
N PHE A 274 -9.84 -4.38 12.56
CA PHE A 274 -11.09 -3.80 12.07
C PHE A 274 -12.30 -4.20 12.91
N SER A 275 -12.09 -4.71 14.13
CA SER A 275 -13.18 -5.14 15.02
C SER A 275 -14.13 -4.02 15.41
N GLY A 276 -13.65 -2.77 15.37
CA GLY A 276 -14.43 -1.57 15.70
C GLY A 276 -15.21 -0.95 14.53
N VAL A 277 -15.12 -1.51 13.31
CA VAL A 277 -15.82 -0.96 12.14
C VAL A 277 -17.02 -1.81 11.74
N ASP A 278 -17.97 -1.17 11.06
CA ASP A 278 -19.10 -1.87 10.46
C ASP A 278 -18.64 -2.58 9.18
N ASP A 279 -18.85 -3.91 9.13
CA ASP A 279 -18.57 -4.79 8.01
C ASP A 279 -17.13 -4.60 7.42
N PRO A 280 -16.09 -5.14 8.08
CA PRO A 280 -14.70 -5.01 7.63
C PRO A 280 -14.46 -5.43 6.18
N SER A 281 -15.23 -6.40 5.65
CA SER A 281 -15.09 -6.90 4.28
C SER A 281 -15.37 -5.85 3.20
N LYS A 282 -16.06 -4.77 3.56
CA LYS A 282 -16.34 -3.63 2.67
C LYS A 282 -15.30 -2.51 2.78
N TRP A 283 -14.34 -2.65 3.67
CA TRP A 283 -13.29 -1.67 3.82
C TRP A 283 -12.12 -1.97 2.88
N SER A 284 -11.44 -0.91 2.53
CA SER A 284 -10.19 -0.97 1.77
C SER A 284 -9.03 -0.43 2.59
N ILE A 285 -7.82 -0.91 2.29
CA ILE A 285 -6.58 -0.46 2.90
C ILE A 285 -5.66 0.09 1.81
N LEU A 286 -5.16 1.30 2.03
CA LEU A 286 -4.00 1.86 1.32
C LEU A 286 -2.84 1.99 2.30
N ILE A 287 -1.64 1.63 1.87
CA ILE A 287 -0.44 1.75 2.67
C ILE A 287 0.44 2.86 2.07
N PHE A 288 0.87 3.79 2.91
CA PHE A 288 1.86 4.80 2.56
C PHE A 288 3.13 4.57 3.37
N SER A 289 4.26 4.71 2.72
CA SER A 289 5.57 4.70 3.35
C SER A 289 6.50 5.67 2.61
N HIS A 290 7.64 6.02 3.20
CA HIS A 290 8.61 6.80 2.44
C HIS A 290 9.37 5.90 1.47
N ALA A 291 9.99 4.81 1.96
CA ALA A 291 10.65 3.82 1.12
C ALA A 291 9.75 2.59 0.86
N VAL A 292 10.11 1.79 -0.12
CA VAL A 292 9.38 0.59 -0.52
C VAL A 292 9.34 -0.48 0.58
N LEU A 293 8.24 -1.24 0.64
CA LEU A 293 8.08 -2.35 1.60
C LEU A 293 8.66 -3.67 1.07
N GLY A 294 9.77 -3.62 0.36
CA GLY A 294 10.39 -4.78 -0.28
C GLY A 294 11.84 -5.03 0.10
N THR A 295 12.45 -4.10 0.84
CA THR A 295 13.87 -4.17 1.19
C THR A 295 14.13 -5.27 2.21
N SER A 296 15.14 -6.11 1.94
CA SER A 296 15.67 -7.10 2.87
C SER A 296 17.18 -7.20 2.74
N GLY A 297 17.88 -7.28 3.86
CA GLY A 297 19.35 -7.37 3.88
C GLY A 297 19.95 -6.81 5.15
N THR A 298 21.19 -6.39 5.05
CA THR A 298 21.92 -5.75 6.15
C THR A 298 22.74 -4.58 5.64
N TYR A 299 22.89 -3.58 6.50
CA TYR A 299 23.83 -2.48 6.33
C TYR A 299 24.91 -2.59 7.39
N THR A 300 26.17 -2.42 7.00
CA THR A 300 27.29 -2.34 7.95
C THR A 300 27.73 -0.89 8.08
N ASP A 301 27.64 -0.35 9.28
CA ASP A 301 28.06 1.02 9.53
C ASP A 301 29.60 1.18 9.46
N PRO A 302 30.13 2.41 9.41
CA PRO A 302 31.58 2.65 9.40
C PRO A 302 32.32 2.12 10.62
N GLY A 303 31.64 1.86 11.72
CA GLY A 303 32.16 1.21 12.93
C GLY A 303 32.19 -0.30 12.87
N GLY A 304 31.70 -0.91 11.77
CA GLY A 304 31.65 -2.36 11.57
C GLY A 304 30.44 -3.05 12.19
N THR A 305 29.45 -2.31 12.71
CA THR A 305 28.21 -2.88 13.25
C THR A 305 27.25 -3.20 12.10
N VAL A 306 26.72 -4.42 12.12
CA VAL A 306 25.73 -4.87 11.11
C VAL A 306 24.33 -4.57 11.60
N HIS A 307 23.56 -3.84 10.79
CA HIS A 307 22.19 -3.44 11.06
C HIS A 307 21.23 -4.12 10.07
N PRO A 308 20.07 -4.62 10.51
CA PRO A 308 19.09 -5.18 9.59
C PRO A 308 18.44 -4.07 8.75
N CYS A 309 18.39 -4.24 7.43
CA CYS A 309 17.57 -3.46 6.52
C CYS A 309 16.40 -4.34 6.13
N ASN A 310 15.23 -4.13 6.72
CA ASN A 310 14.12 -5.03 6.48
C ASN A 310 12.77 -4.32 6.60
N THR A 311 12.22 -3.90 5.46
CA THR A 311 10.84 -3.45 5.31
C THR A 311 9.93 -4.56 4.78
N ALA A 312 10.50 -5.63 4.20
CA ALA A 312 9.78 -6.74 3.59
C ALA A 312 8.91 -7.52 4.59
N ASN A 313 9.28 -7.49 5.88
CA ASN A 313 8.47 -8.11 6.93
C ASN A 313 7.09 -7.46 7.09
N ALA A 314 6.95 -6.17 6.78
CA ALA A 314 5.64 -5.53 6.77
C ALA A 314 4.76 -6.09 5.64
N ALA A 315 5.32 -6.26 4.43
CA ALA A 315 4.60 -6.87 3.32
C ALA A 315 4.22 -8.33 3.60
N THR A 316 5.11 -9.09 4.30
CA THR A 316 4.81 -10.46 4.76
C THR A 316 3.63 -10.46 5.73
N LEU A 317 3.59 -9.53 6.68
CA LEU A 317 2.50 -9.41 7.64
C LEU A 317 1.17 -9.01 6.97
N LEU A 318 1.21 -8.07 6.03
CA LEU A 318 0.05 -7.67 5.23
C LEU A 318 -0.51 -8.87 4.43
N LYS A 319 0.36 -9.69 3.85
CA LYS A 319 -0.04 -10.91 3.14
C LYS A 319 -0.67 -11.94 4.10
N ALA A 320 -0.08 -12.13 5.28
CA ALA A 320 -0.65 -13.01 6.30
C ALA A 320 -2.06 -12.56 6.72
N TYR A 321 -2.27 -11.25 6.89
CA TYR A 321 -3.59 -10.67 7.17
C TYR A 321 -4.58 -10.96 6.03
N ALA A 322 -4.22 -10.62 4.80
CA ALA A 322 -5.08 -10.79 3.64
C ALA A 322 -5.45 -12.26 3.37
N THR A 323 -4.57 -13.21 3.77
CA THR A 323 -4.77 -14.66 3.60
C THR A 323 -5.23 -15.36 4.88
N LYS A 324 -5.55 -14.61 5.94
CA LYS A 324 -6.06 -15.13 7.23
C LYS A 324 -5.12 -16.18 7.86
N LYS A 325 -3.85 -15.87 7.95
CA LYS A 325 -2.83 -16.76 8.54
C LYS A 325 -2.48 -16.33 9.96
N SER A 326 -1.98 -17.29 10.75
CA SER A 326 -1.32 -17.04 12.02
C SER A 326 0.16 -17.44 11.92
N GLY A 327 0.99 -16.87 12.78
CA GLY A 327 2.41 -17.20 12.80
C GLY A 327 3.26 -16.21 13.57
N ASN A 328 4.57 -16.31 13.32
CA ASN A 328 5.57 -15.42 13.88
C ASN A 328 6.53 -14.95 12.79
N ILE A 329 6.90 -13.68 12.83
CA ILE A 329 7.98 -13.11 12.04
C ILE A 329 9.13 -12.79 12.99
N THR A 330 10.34 -13.32 12.74
CA THR A 330 11.52 -12.91 13.49
C THR A 330 12.11 -11.66 12.83
N HIS A 331 12.17 -10.56 13.57
CA HIS A 331 12.71 -9.29 13.10
C HIS A 331 13.75 -8.75 14.08
N GLY A 332 15.01 -8.64 13.64
CA GLY A 332 16.10 -8.21 14.53
C GLY A 332 16.26 -9.09 15.79
N GLY A 333 15.96 -10.38 15.71
CA GLY A 333 15.98 -11.30 16.86
C GLY A 333 14.73 -11.22 17.77
N VAL A 334 13.75 -10.37 17.46
CA VAL A 334 12.49 -10.25 18.19
C VAL A 334 11.39 -10.96 17.43
N ALA A 335 10.59 -11.78 18.12
CA ALA A 335 9.41 -12.41 17.54
C ALA A 335 8.23 -11.41 17.51
N VAL A 336 7.64 -11.24 16.34
CA VAL A 336 6.39 -10.53 16.11
C VAL A 336 5.31 -11.59 15.84
N SER A 337 4.38 -11.75 16.76
CA SER A 337 3.33 -12.77 16.68
C SER A 337 2.05 -12.19 16.10
N TYR A 338 1.34 -12.96 15.30
CA TYR A 338 0.07 -12.56 14.74
C TYR A 338 -0.88 -13.74 14.57
N ASP A 339 -2.19 -13.47 14.67
CA ASP A 339 -3.24 -14.44 14.38
C ASP A 339 -4.42 -13.74 13.68
N PHE A 340 -4.52 -13.93 12.38
CA PHE A 340 -5.59 -13.41 11.55
C PHE A 340 -6.61 -14.47 11.13
N THR A 341 -6.56 -15.67 11.68
CA THR A 341 -7.40 -16.80 11.24
C THR A 341 -8.90 -16.54 11.41
N THR A 342 -9.27 -15.72 12.38
CA THR A 342 -10.67 -15.40 12.71
C THR A 342 -11.14 -14.04 12.20
N VAL A 343 -10.22 -13.21 11.64
CA VAL A 343 -10.62 -11.88 11.17
C VAL A 343 -11.35 -11.94 9.83
N ALA A 344 -12.21 -10.95 9.58
CA ALA A 344 -12.73 -10.65 8.26
C ALA A 344 -11.82 -9.56 7.66
N PRO A 345 -10.91 -9.89 6.74
CA PRO A 345 -9.93 -8.92 6.28
C PRO A 345 -10.57 -7.86 5.39
N ALA A 346 -10.16 -6.60 5.59
CA ALA A 346 -10.38 -5.54 4.62
C ALA A 346 -9.50 -5.74 3.39
N GLY A 347 -9.95 -5.26 2.24
CA GLY A 347 -9.22 -5.43 0.97
C GLY A 347 -8.01 -4.50 0.88
N ILE A 348 -6.80 -5.04 0.72
CA ILE A 348 -5.59 -4.23 0.48
C ILE A 348 -5.53 -3.85 -1.00
N ILE A 349 -5.53 -2.54 -1.28
CA ILE A 349 -5.42 -2.01 -2.66
C ILE A 349 -3.96 -2.02 -3.11
N GLY A 350 -3.04 -1.52 -2.28
CA GLY A 350 -1.62 -1.45 -2.61
C GLY A 350 -0.84 -0.53 -1.69
N CYS A 351 0.43 -0.33 -2.05
CA CYS A 351 1.38 0.52 -1.36
C CYS A 351 1.78 1.70 -2.25
N ILE A 352 2.03 2.87 -1.65
CA ILE A 352 2.47 4.08 -2.36
C ILE A 352 3.63 4.68 -1.57
N HIS A 353 4.70 5.05 -2.26
CA HIS A 353 5.92 5.56 -1.63
C HIS A 353 6.64 6.62 -2.48
N GLY A 354 7.64 7.29 -1.91
CA GLY A 354 8.57 8.22 -2.55
C GLY A 354 9.99 7.65 -2.56
N HIS A 355 10.97 8.40 -2.03
CA HIS A 355 12.36 8.05 -1.78
C HIS A 355 13.24 7.84 -3.03
N GLU A 356 12.75 7.18 -4.04
CA GLU A 356 13.57 6.81 -5.19
C GLU A 356 13.64 7.89 -6.28
N HIS A 357 12.87 8.97 -6.17
CA HIS A 357 12.83 10.11 -7.10
C HIS A 357 12.58 9.71 -8.56
N ARG A 358 11.78 8.69 -8.79
CA ARG A 358 11.49 8.13 -10.12
C ARG A 358 10.08 7.59 -10.24
N TYR A 359 9.65 7.35 -11.46
CA TYR A 359 8.45 6.60 -11.75
C TYR A 359 8.81 5.11 -11.77
N ALA A 360 8.32 4.36 -10.81
CA ALA A 360 8.49 2.93 -10.73
C ALA A 360 7.24 2.26 -10.14
N ASN A 361 7.12 0.98 -10.40
CA ASN A 361 6.16 0.12 -9.72
C ASN A 361 6.77 -1.28 -9.59
N GLU A 362 6.40 -1.94 -8.54
CA GLU A 362 6.86 -3.29 -8.23
C GLU A 362 5.80 -4.05 -7.45
N THR A 363 6.01 -5.34 -7.25
CA THR A 363 5.16 -6.16 -6.41
C THR A 363 5.88 -6.46 -5.11
N VAL A 364 5.30 -6.03 -3.98
CA VAL A 364 5.84 -6.29 -2.65
C VAL A 364 5.14 -7.49 -2.00
N GLY A 365 5.92 -8.29 -1.24
CA GLY A 365 5.43 -9.52 -0.63
C GLY A 365 4.91 -10.56 -1.64
N GLY A 366 5.23 -10.40 -2.92
CA GLY A 366 4.69 -11.23 -4.01
C GLY A 366 3.15 -11.15 -4.13
N ALA A 367 2.54 -10.04 -3.70
CA ALA A 367 1.09 -9.96 -3.56
C ALA A 367 0.50 -8.56 -3.85
N PHE A 368 1.20 -7.47 -3.52
CA PHE A 368 0.63 -6.13 -3.58
C PHE A 368 1.40 -5.23 -4.53
N LEU A 369 0.67 -4.47 -5.34
CA LEU A 369 1.25 -3.41 -6.15
C LEU A 369 1.84 -2.32 -5.24
N SER A 370 3.08 -1.92 -5.50
CA SER A 370 3.74 -0.79 -4.88
C SER A 370 4.11 0.23 -5.95
N ILE A 371 3.71 1.49 -5.74
CA ILE A 371 3.88 2.56 -6.73
C ILE A 371 4.77 3.64 -6.14
N CYS A 372 5.91 3.88 -6.78
CA CYS A 372 6.80 4.99 -6.47
C CYS A 372 6.32 6.28 -7.14
N CYS A 373 6.28 7.36 -6.36
CA CYS A 373 5.97 8.70 -6.82
C CYS A 373 7.24 9.51 -7.09
N PRO A 374 7.21 10.45 -8.05
CA PRO A 374 8.35 11.32 -8.34
C PRO A 374 8.56 12.34 -7.24
N ASN A 375 9.75 12.88 -7.20
CA ASN A 375 10.11 13.99 -6.32
C ASN A 375 9.52 15.34 -6.80
N ILE A 376 9.26 16.24 -5.87
CA ILE A 376 8.82 17.62 -6.16
C ILE A 376 10.00 18.46 -6.67
N THR A 377 11.17 18.35 -6.03
CA THR A 377 12.33 19.18 -6.30
C THR A 377 12.95 18.93 -7.68
N ASN A 378 13.73 19.90 -8.16
CA ASN A 378 14.43 19.84 -9.44
C ASN A 378 15.90 19.41 -9.24
N GLY A 379 16.45 18.69 -10.22
CA GLY A 379 17.86 18.30 -10.27
C GLY A 379 18.22 17.06 -9.44
N ARG A 380 17.20 16.29 -8.99
CA ARG A 380 17.38 15.01 -8.28
C ARG A 380 16.66 13.85 -8.95
N GLU A 381 16.32 14.02 -10.21
CA GLU A 381 15.61 13.00 -10.98
C GLU A 381 16.50 11.79 -11.23
N ARG A 382 15.92 10.61 -11.09
CA ARG A 382 16.58 9.34 -11.41
C ARG A 382 15.94 8.69 -12.64
N VAL A 383 16.63 7.73 -13.20
CA VAL A 383 16.12 6.94 -14.34
C VAL A 383 14.90 6.15 -13.87
N SER A 384 13.78 6.35 -14.54
CA SER A 384 12.52 5.66 -14.27
C SER A 384 12.52 4.23 -14.84
N ALA A 385 11.52 3.44 -14.45
CA ALA A 385 11.39 2.04 -14.89
C ALA A 385 11.26 1.88 -16.43
N ASP A 386 10.81 2.93 -17.12
CA ASP A 386 10.74 2.99 -18.59
C ASP A 386 12.07 3.38 -19.27
N GLY A 387 13.13 3.55 -18.49
CA GLY A 387 14.47 3.93 -18.99
C GLY A 387 14.67 5.44 -19.24
N ASN A 388 13.68 6.29 -18.92
CA ASN A 388 13.74 7.73 -19.14
C ASN A 388 14.07 8.50 -17.86
N THR A 389 14.65 9.69 -18.01
CA THR A 389 14.79 10.69 -16.95
C THR A 389 13.87 11.88 -17.26
N TYR A 390 12.95 12.17 -16.37
CA TYR A 390 11.95 13.22 -16.54
C TYR A 390 12.44 14.52 -15.91
N THR A 391 13.22 15.28 -16.67
CA THR A 391 13.84 16.51 -16.19
C THR A 391 12.82 17.63 -15.97
N LYS A 392 12.95 18.33 -14.86
CA LYS A 392 12.12 19.48 -14.51
C LYS A 392 12.76 20.78 -15.03
N THR A 393 11.93 21.69 -15.53
CA THR A 393 12.36 22.98 -16.07
C THR A 393 11.68 24.10 -15.28
N ALA A 394 12.44 24.79 -14.44
CA ALA A 394 11.94 25.90 -13.64
C ALA A 394 11.24 26.97 -14.50
N GLY A 395 10.19 27.59 -13.97
CA GLY A 395 9.43 28.64 -14.67
C GLY A 395 8.51 28.13 -15.80
N THR A 396 8.28 26.84 -15.88
CA THR A 396 7.34 26.21 -16.82
C THR A 396 6.38 25.27 -16.09
N ALA A 397 5.37 24.75 -16.79
CA ALA A 397 4.48 23.71 -16.24
C ALA A 397 5.25 22.48 -15.72
N ASN A 398 6.43 22.24 -16.28
CA ASN A 398 7.31 21.13 -15.90
C ASN A 398 8.33 21.52 -14.80
N GLY A 399 8.10 22.58 -14.03
CA GLY A 399 9.01 23.01 -12.96
C GLY A 399 9.00 22.14 -11.72
N THR A 400 7.98 21.28 -11.56
CA THR A 400 7.81 20.34 -10.44
C THR A 400 7.04 19.11 -10.91
N SER A 401 7.01 18.05 -10.09
CA SER A 401 6.20 16.85 -10.36
C SER A 401 5.52 16.35 -9.08
N PHE A 402 4.30 15.86 -9.22
CA PHE A 402 3.60 15.05 -8.23
C PHE A 402 2.53 14.19 -8.90
N CYS A 403 1.98 13.22 -8.18
CA CYS A 403 0.96 12.33 -8.70
C CYS A 403 -0.43 12.64 -8.15
N VAL A 404 -1.44 12.40 -8.98
CA VAL A 404 -2.85 12.29 -8.56
C VAL A 404 -3.33 10.90 -8.87
N PHE A 405 -3.88 10.27 -7.86
CA PHE A 405 -4.43 8.94 -7.93
C PHE A 405 -5.95 9.00 -8.03
N SER A 406 -6.50 8.26 -8.96
CA SER A 406 -7.93 7.96 -9.01
C SER A 406 -8.10 6.44 -8.92
N ILE A 407 -8.59 5.96 -7.79
CA ILE A 407 -8.81 4.53 -7.57
C ILE A 407 -10.28 4.23 -7.76
N ASN A 408 -10.61 3.51 -8.81
CA ASN A 408 -11.94 2.98 -9.05
C ASN A 408 -12.05 1.58 -8.45
N ARG A 409 -12.74 1.46 -7.32
CA ARG A 409 -12.87 0.19 -6.60
C ARG A 409 -13.83 -0.78 -7.27
N ALA A 410 -14.82 -0.28 -7.99
CA ALA A 410 -15.75 -1.12 -8.74
C ALA A 410 -15.05 -1.88 -9.86
N ASP A 411 -14.16 -1.21 -10.58
CA ASP A 411 -13.43 -1.78 -11.71
C ASP A 411 -12.05 -2.33 -11.30
N LYS A 412 -11.64 -2.15 -10.04
CA LYS A 412 -10.33 -2.51 -9.49
C LYS A 412 -9.16 -1.90 -10.27
N LYS A 413 -9.29 -0.62 -10.62
CA LYS A 413 -8.29 0.14 -11.37
C LYS A 413 -7.71 1.28 -10.56
N ILE A 414 -6.41 1.51 -10.76
CA ILE A 414 -5.67 2.65 -10.24
C ILE A 414 -5.16 3.46 -11.42
N TYR A 415 -5.61 4.70 -11.55
CA TYR A 415 -5.07 5.67 -12.49
C TYR A 415 -4.11 6.59 -11.75
N VAL A 416 -2.96 6.83 -12.33
CA VAL A 416 -1.92 7.71 -11.79
C VAL A 416 -1.62 8.78 -12.82
N ASP A 417 -2.24 9.92 -12.65
CA ASP A 417 -2.03 11.09 -13.48
C ASP A 417 -0.94 11.99 -12.89
N HIS A 418 -0.17 12.65 -13.73
CA HIS A 418 0.97 13.46 -13.29
C HIS A 418 0.74 14.95 -13.55
N TYR A 419 1.09 15.75 -12.54
CA TYR A 419 1.45 17.13 -12.75
C TYR A 419 2.93 17.20 -13.13
N GLY A 420 3.27 18.00 -14.11
CA GLY A 420 4.65 18.17 -14.57
C GLY A 420 5.13 17.05 -15.50
N PRO A 421 6.47 16.87 -15.63
CA PRO A 421 7.02 15.85 -16.53
C PRO A 421 6.75 14.45 -16.00
N GLY A 422 6.42 13.52 -16.87
CA GLY A 422 6.09 12.13 -16.55
C GLY A 422 5.12 11.55 -17.56
N ILE A 423 4.76 10.29 -17.35
CA ILE A 423 3.74 9.59 -18.12
C ILE A 423 2.63 9.12 -17.19
N ASP A 424 1.39 9.32 -17.60
CA ASP A 424 0.24 8.77 -16.90
C ASP A 424 0.27 7.25 -16.97
N ARG A 425 -0.16 6.59 -15.89
CA ARG A 425 -0.14 5.14 -15.75
C ARG A 425 -1.49 4.62 -15.30
N GLU A 426 -1.80 3.41 -15.72
CA GLU A 426 -2.98 2.69 -15.29
C GLU A 426 -2.55 1.30 -14.80
N PHE A 427 -3.15 0.84 -13.71
CA PHE A 427 -2.88 -0.46 -13.13
C PHE A 427 -4.20 -1.15 -12.77
N ASP A 428 -4.26 -2.44 -13.01
CA ASP A 428 -5.22 -3.30 -12.34
C ASP A 428 -4.66 -3.70 -10.97
N TYR A 429 -5.51 -3.77 -9.95
CA TYR A 429 -5.12 -4.32 -8.67
C TYR A 429 -6.03 -5.47 -8.26
N THR A 430 -5.49 -6.40 -7.50
CA THR A 430 -6.22 -7.57 -7.02
C THR A 430 -6.33 -7.52 -5.51
N VAL A 431 -7.55 -7.58 -5.00
CA VAL A 431 -7.78 -7.83 -3.57
C VAL A 431 -7.67 -9.34 -3.36
N ILE A 432 -6.80 -9.76 -2.45
CA ILE A 432 -6.65 -11.18 -2.12
C ILE A 432 -7.96 -11.69 -1.53
N ASP A 433 -8.52 -12.72 -2.13
CA ASP A 433 -9.64 -13.45 -1.58
C ASP A 433 -9.09 -14.49 -0.57
N PRO A 434 -9.37 -14.35 0.73
CA PRO A 434 -8.85 -15.29 1.73
C PRO A 434 -9.46 -16.71 1.60
N SER A 435 -10.54 -16.86 0.86
CA SER A 435 -11.15 -18.15 0.56
C SER A 435 -10.56 -18.78 -0.71
N ALA A 436 -9.85 -17.97 -1.52
CA ALA A 436 -9.17 -18.50 -2.69
C ALA A 436 -8.03 -19.44 -2.25
N PRO A 437 -7.83 -20.54 -2.93
CA PRO A 437 -6.73 -21.45 -2.60
C PRO A 437 -5.40 -20.70 -2.68
N SER A 438 -4.54 -20.86 -1.66
CA SER A 438 -3.25 -20.18 -1.54
C SER A 438 -2.18 -20.85 -2.39
N TYR A 439 -2.41 -20.92 -3.69
CA TYR A 439 -1.42 -21.45 -4.63
C TYR A 439 -1.26 -20.57 -5.85
N THR A 440 -0.05 -20.52 -6.40
CA THR A 440 0.23 -19.86 -7.68
C THR A 440 0.01 -20.86 -8.79
N ASN A 441 -0.96 -20.61 -9.67
CA ASN A 441 -1.08 -21.43 -10.86
C ASN A 441 0.04 -21.09 -11.85
N LEU A 442 0.97 -22.03 -12.02
CA LEU A 442 2.12 -21.86 -12.91
C LEU A 442 1.80 -22.11 -14.39
N LEU A 443 0.61 -22.65 -14.69
CA LEU A 443 0.23 -22.95 -16.06
C LEU A 443 0.14 -21.70 -16.96
N PRO A 444 -0.47 -20.55 -16.52
CA PRO A 444 -0.52 -19.34 -17.34
C PRO A 444 0.84 -18.72 -17.64
N SER A 445 1.82 -18.90 -16.74
CA SER A 445 3.18 -18.37 -16.89
C SER A 445 4.15 -19.33 -17.59
N ALA A 446 3.70 -20.53 -17.94
CA ALA A 446 4.53 -21.50 -18.65
C ALA A 446 4.79 -21.03 -20.09
N THR A 447 6.06 -20.82 -20.44
CA THR A 447 6.51 -20.37 -21.77
C THR A 447 7.44 -21.39 -22.38
N ASP A 448 7.60 -21.35 -23.70
CA ASP A 448 8.61 -22.15 -24.39
C ASP A 448 9.99 -21.47 -24.36
N THR A 449 11.01 -22.13 -24.91
CA THR A 449 12.41 -21.67 -24.97
C THR A 449 12.59 -20.34 -25.68
N ASP A 450 11.73 -20.02 -26.64
CA ASP A 450 11.73 -18.76 -27.37
C ASP A 450 10.94 -17.64 -26.67
N GLY A 451 10.36 -17.92 -25.49
CA GLY A 451 9.53 -16.99 -24.74
C GLY A 451 8.10 -16.87 -25.28
N SER A 452 7.70 -17.66 -26.28
CA SER A 452 6.34 -17.62 -26.80
C SER A 452 5.35 -18.19 -25.77
N ILE A 453 4.17 -17.56 -25.69
CA ILE A 453 3.04 -18.03 -24.89
C ILE A 453 2.05 -18.68 -25.84
N TYR A 454 1.82 -19.97 -25.68
CA TYR A 454 0.91 -20.72 -26.53
C TYR A 454 -0.54 -20.42 -26.20
N ASN A 455 -1.29 -19.96 -27.19
CA ASN A 455 -2.71 -19.57 -27.06
C ASN A 455 -3.03 -18.61 -25.91
N GLY A 456 -2.05 -17.87 -25.39
CA GLY A 456 -2.24 -16.97 -24.25
C GLY A 456 -2.50 -17.68 -22.91
N THR A 457 -2.31 -19.00 -22.84
CA THR A 457 -2.67 -19.83 -21.68
C THR A 457 -1.49 -20.64 -21.11
N GLY A 458 -0.29 -20.50 -21.67
CA GLY A 458 0.90 -21.25 -21.24
C GLY A 458 0.92 -22.72 -21.69
N TYR A 459 0.13 -23.10 -22.67
CA TYR A 459 0.16 -24.43 -23.27
C TYR A 459 -0.14 -24.42 -24.78
N MET A 460 0.29 -25.47 -25.47
CA MET A 460 0.05 -25.70 -26.89
C MET A 460 -1.06 -26.74 -27.07
N VAL A 461 -1.95 -26.49 -28.00
CA VAL A 461 -2.97 -27.46 -28.41
C VAL A 461 -2.48 -28.24 -29.64
N GLY A 462 -2.73 -29.55 -29.66
CA GLY A 462 -2.33 -30.41 -30.77
C GLY A 462 -0.84 -30.77 -30.76
N GLN A 463 -0.20 -30.72 -29.61
CA GLN A 463 1.22 -31.04 -29.41
C GLN A 463 1.43 -32.07 -28.30
N ARG A 464 2.41 -32.94 -28.48
CA ARG A 464 2.92 -33.84 -27.43
C ARG A 464 4.45 -33.81 -27.36
N LEU A 465 4.99 -34.47 -26.36
CA LEU A 465 6.44 -34.71 -26.24
C LEU A 465 6.80 -36.09 -26.78
N THR A 466 7.86 -36.19 -27.56
CA THR A 466 8.50 -37.46 -27.90
C THR A 466 9.13 -38.11 -26.64
N SER A 467 9.63 -39.34 -26.78
CA SER A 467 10.39 -40.00 -25.71
C SER A 467 11.71 -39.28 -25.32
N HIS A 468 12.14 -38.30 -26.10
CA HIS A 468 13.32 -37.49 -25.90
C HIS A 468 12.99 -36.04 -25.54
N GLY A 469 11.75 -35.77 -25.14
CA GLY A 469 11.33 -34.44 -24.69
C GLY A 469 11.21 -33.38 -25.79
N ILE A 470 11.16 -33.79 -27.06
CA ILE A 470 10.97 -32.89 -28.21
C ILE A 470 9.48 -32.77 -28.51
N ALA A 471 9.00 -31.54 -28.72
CA ALA A 471 7.62 -31.29 -29.09
C ALA A 471 7.35 -31.77 -30.54
N GLU A 472 6.21 -32.43 -30.75
CA GLU A 472 5.74 -32.88 -32.06
C GLU A 472 4.23 -32.74 -32.19
N ASP A 473 3.72 -32.62 -33.42
CA ASP A 473 2.28 -32.52 -33.67
C ASP A 473 1.55 -33.82 -33.30
N PHE A 474 0.51 -33.69 -32.50
CA PHE A 474 -0.35 -34.82 -32.13
C PHE A 474 -1.74 -34.33 -31.73
N ALA A 475 -2.72 -34.55 -32.60
CA ALA A 475 -4.08 -34.07 -32.39
C ALA A 475 -4.70 -34.58 -31.08
N GLY A 476 -5.38 -33.72 -30.35
CA GLY A 476 -6.05 -34.04 -29.09
C GLY A 476 -5.16 -34.06 -27.86
N MET A 477 -3.89 -33.65 -27.98
CA MET A 477 -2.99 -33.50 -26.86
C MET A 477 -2.72 -32.04 -26.54
N TYR A 478 -2.31 -31.78 -25.30
CA TYR A 478 -1.94 -30.47 -24.74
C TYR A 478 -0.54 -30.57 -24.17
N LEU A 479 0.30 -29.58 -24.46
CA LEU A 479 1.67 -29.53 -24.00
C LEU A 479 1.93 -28.19 -23.27
N THR A 480 2.39 -28.25 -22.03
CA THR A 480 2.80 -27.04 -21.29
C THR A 480 4.12 -26.48 -21.80
N GLY A 481 4.38 -25.21 -21.54
CA GLY A 481 5.73 -24.64 -21.58
C GLY A 481 6.64 -25.24 -20.50
N PHE A 482 7.82 -24.64 -20.31
CA PHE A 482 8.77 -25.03 -19.27
C PHE A 482 8.33 -24.49 -17.92
N ILE A 483 8.06 -25.36 -16.95
CA ILE A 483 7.64 -25.03 -15.59
C ILE A 483 8.84 -25.26 -14.66
N PRO A 484 9.29 -24.25 -13.90
CA PRO A 484 10.44 -24.38 -13.01
C PRO A 484 10.20 -25.42 -11.91
N VAL A 485 11.21 -26.27 -11.65
CA VAL A 485 11.25 -27.22 -10.51
C VAL A 485 12.67 -27.48 -10.06
N SER A 486 12.80 -28.01 -8.85
CA SER A 486 14.05 -28.53 -8.29
C SER A 486 13.87 -29.96 -7.78
N PHE A 487 14.97 -30.67 -7.57
CA PHE A 487 14.94 -31.98 -6.92
C PHE A 487 14.33 -31.86 -5.51
N GLY A 488 13.37 -32.71 -5.21
CA GLY A 488 12.64 -32.71 -3.95
C GLY A 488 11.29 -31.98 -4.02
N ASP A 489 11.06 -31.16 -5.03
CA ASP A 489 9.81 -30.40 -5.18
C ASP A 489 8.59 -31.31 -5.32
N VAL A 490 7.48 -30.87 -4.76
CA VAL A 490 6.16 -31.50 -4.90
C VAL A 490 5.34 -30.72 -5.90
N VAL A 491 5.05 -31.32 -7.04
CA VAL A 491 4.20 -30.76 -8.10
C VAL A 491 2.77 -31.25 -7.89
N ARG A 492 1.82 -30.32 -7.90
CA ARG A 492 0.38 -30.63 -7.79
C ARG A 492 -0.36 -30.16 -9.04
N LEU A 493 -1.27 -31.00 -9.49
CA LEU A 493 -2.08 -30.81 -10.70
C LEU A 493 -3.57 -30.86 -10.32
N LYS A 494 -4.37 -29.96 -10.85
CA LYS A 494 -5.83 -29.96 -10.70
C LYS A 494 -6.50 -29.72 -12.05
N ASN A 495 -7.58 -30.40 -12.34
CA ASN A 495 -8.33 -30.31 -13.60
C ASN A 495 -7.46 -30.48 -14.85
N VAL A 496 -6.43 -31.33 -14.75
CA VAL A 496 -5.59 -31.77 -15.87
C VAL A 496 -6.04 -33.16 -16.24
N THR A 497 -6.60 -33.32 -17.43
CA THR A 497 -7.11 -34.61 -17.86
C THR A 497 -5.97 -35.54 -18.29
N TRP A 498 -5.76 -36.53 -17.47
CA TRP A 498 -4.76 -37.57 -17.64
C TRP A 498 -5.51 -38.84 -18.01
N GLN A 499 -5.77 -39.09 -19.32
CA GLN A 499 -6.55 -40.26 -19.72
C GLN A 499 -5.75 -41.54 -19.62
N TYR A 500 -6.22 -42.43 -18.80
CA TYR A 500 -5.87 -43.84 -18.81
C TYR A 500 -6.86 -44.59 -19.71
N GLY A 501 -6.42 -44.88 -20.91
CA GLY A 501 -7.07 -45.83 -21.81
C GLY A 501 -8.42 -45.40 -22.34
N VAL A 502 -8.50 -45.26 -23.62
CA VAL A 502 -9.61 -45.55 -24.53
C VAL A 502 -10.05 -44.39 -25.42
N ALA A 503 -10.30 -44.80 -26.65
CA ALA A 503 -11.22 -44.23 -27.62
C ALA A 503 -10.79 -43.02 -28.42
N SER A 504 -9.53 -42.83 -28.72
CA SER A 504 -9.11 -41.97 -29.84
C SER A 504 -7.64 -42.11 -30.25
N GLY A 505 -7.02 -43.26 -29.95
CA GLY A 505 -5.61 -43.48 -30.30
C GLY A 505 -4.61 -42.84 -29.33
N ILE A 506 -5.08 -42.21 -28.25
CA ILE A 506 -4.23 -41.64 -27.18
C ILE A 506 -3.96 -42.76 -26.18
N THR A 507 -2.74 -43.29 -26.17
CA THR A 507 -2.28 -44.31 -25.21
C THR A 507 -1.58 -43.66 -24.01
N SER A 508 -1.40 -44.43 -22.92
CA SER A 508 -0.62 -43.99 -21.76
C SER A 508 0.82 -43.54 -22.11
N ASP A 509 1.35 -44.00 -23.23
CA ASP A 509 2.69 -43.66 -23.70
C ASP A 509 2.77 -42.27 -24.36
N ASN A 510 1.64 -41.64 -24.62
CA ASN A 510 1.55 -40.31 -25.20
C ASN A 510 1.49 -39.23 -24.11
N GLN A 511 1.17 -39.61 -22.88
CA GLN A 511 1.07 -38.71 -21.74
C GLN A 511 2.38 -38.78 -20.96
N ARG A 512 3.12 -37.67 -20.92
CA ARG A 512 4.50 -37.64 -20.44
C ARG A 512 4.77 -36.42 -19.58
N ILE A 513 5.63 -36.61 -18.59
CA ILE A 513 6.31 -35.54 -17.87
C ILE A 513 7.78 -35.65 -18.22
N CYS A 514 8.29 -34.68 -18.95
CA CYS A 514 9.71 -34.60 -19.31
C CYS A 514 10.41 -33.57 -18.44
N PHE A 515 11.60 -33.93 -17.96
CA PHE A 515 12.45 -33.08 -17.12
C PHE A 515 13.62 -32.56 -17.92
N TYR A 516 14.06 -31.34 -17.57
CA TYR A 516 15.10 -30.61 -18.26
C TYR A 516 16.03 -29.94 -17.23
N ASP A 517 17.29 -29.76 -17.58
CA ASP A 517 18.25 -29.02 -16.77
C ASP A 517 18.10 -27.49 -16.93
N SER A 518 18.97 -26.72 -16.30
CA SER A 518 18.95 -25.24 -16.34
C SER A 518 19.20 -24.67 -17.75
N SER A 519 19.77 -25.43 -18.66
CA SER A 519 19.95 -25.07 -20.07
C SER A 519 18.79 -25.49 -20.95
N LYS A 520 17.73 -26.08 -20.34
CA LYS A 520 16.58 -26.70 -20.98
C LYS A 520 16.94 -27.93 -21.85
N ALA A 521 18.08 -28.57 -21.55
CA ALA A 521 18.42 -29.84 -22.15
C ALA A 521 17.64 -30.98 -21.47
N TYR A 522 17.10 -31.89 -22.26
CA TYR A 522 16.32 -33.03 -21.78
C TYR A 522 17.18 -33.97 -20.92
N ILE A 523 16.71 -34.29 -19.73
CA ILE A 523 17.41 -35.19 -18.79
C ILE A 523 16.64 -36.47 -18.46
N GLY A 524 15.33 -36.52 -18.73
CA GLY A 524 14.58 -37.74 -18.49
C GLY A 524 13.08 -37.62 -18.63
N LEU A 525 12.42 -38.74 -18.69
CA LEU A 525 11.00 -38.94 -18.88
C LEU A 525 10.40 -39.73 -17.73
N ALA A 526 9.33 -39.19 -17.13
CA ALA A 526 8.43 -39.97 -16.31
C ALA A 526 7.16 -40.29 -17.11
N THR A 527 6.84 -41.57 -17.29
CA THR A 527 5.54 -41.99 -17.84
C THR A 527 4.55 -42.23 -16.72
N GLY A 528 3.25 -42.19 -16.99
CA GLY A 528 2.21 -42.48 -16.00
C GLY A 528 2.35 -43.83 -15.27
N ARG A 529 3.18 -44.74 -15.79
CA ARG A 529 3.52 -46.03 -15.16
C ARG A 529 4.79 -45.96 -14.31
N SER A 530 5.75 -45.10 -14.61
CA SER A 530 7.07 -45.06 -13.98
C SER A 530 7.22 -43.99 -12.90
N VAL A 531 6.29 -43.06 -12.76
CA VAL A 531 6.19 -42.21 -11.57
C VAL A 531 5.60 -43.05 -10.44
N ALA A 532 6.38 -44.08 -10.07
CA ALA A 532 5.99 -45.12 -9.16
C ALA A 532 5.37 -44.58 -7.88
N GLY A 533 4.11 -44.83 -7.72
CA GLY A 533 3.37 -44.69 -6.49
C GLY A 533 2.62 -43.37 -6.30
N THR A 534 2.64 -42.43 -7.26
CA THR A 534 2.02 -41.12 -7.03
C THR A 534 1.10 -40.61 -8.13
N LEU A 535 1.16 -41.11 -9.35
CA LEU A 535 0.16 -40.84 -10.40
C LEU A 535 -0.88 -41.97 -10.51
N SER A 536 -0.99 -42.84 -9.51
CA SER A 536 -2.02 -43.85 -9.44
C SER A 536 -3.32 -43.21 -9.00
N GLY A 537 -4.25 -43.01 -9.94
CA GLY A 537 -5.61 -42.64 -9.60
C GLY A 537 -6.06 -41.28 -10.10
N VAL A 538 -5.49 -40.78 -11.20
CA VAL A 538 -6.13 -39.67 -11.92
C VAL A 538 -7.41 -40.18 -12.53
N LYS A 539 -8.47 -40.11 -11.79
CA LYS A 539 -9.82 -40.15 -12.33
C LYS A 539 -10.25 -38.74 -12.67
N ASP A 540 -10.99 -38.59 -13.72
CA ASP A 540 -11.74 -37.42 -14.18
C ASP A 540 -12.77 -36.89 -13.14
N ASP A 541 -12.46 -36.91 -11.86
CA ASP A 541 -13.36 -36.35 -10.86
C ASP A 541 -12.99 -34.89 -10.66
N ASN A 542 -13.82 -34.02 -11.20
CA ASN A 542 -13.80 -32.59 -11.02
C ASN A 542 -13.38 -32.23 -9.59
N ASN A 543 -12.31 -31.44 -9.46
CA ASN A 543 -11.79 -30.93 -8.21
C ASN A 543 -10.81 -31.79 -7.39
N ILE A 544 -10.29 -32.89 -7.88
CA ILE A 544 -9.28 -33.67 -7.14
C ILE A 544 -7.88 -33.24 -7.53
N TRP A 545 -7.06 -32.96 -6.51
CA TRP A 545 -5.64 -32.70 -6.68
C TRP A 545 -4.84 -33.99 -6.85
N THR A 546 -3.99 -34.02 -7.87
CA THR A 546 -2.97 -35.05 -8.05
C THR A 546 -1.61 -34.46 -7.79
N GLN A 547 -0.71 -35.24 -7.19
CA GLN A 547 0.64 -34.74 -6.91
C GLN A 547 1.72 -35.77 -7.25
N PHE A 548 2.91 -35.28 -7.58
CA PHE A 548 4.13 -36.08 -7.66
C PHE A 548 5.32 -35.32 -7.07
N THR A 549 6.34 -36.04 -6.62
CA THR A 549 7.58 -35.45 -6.12
C THR A 549 8.68 -35.61 -7.14
N VAL A 550 9.46 -34.56 -7.42
CA VAL A 550 10.64 -34.60 -8.29
C VAL A 550 11.75 -35.35 -7.56
N ARG A 551 11.87 -36.63 -7.81
CA ARG A 551 12.83 -37.52 -7.14
C ARG A 551 13.41 -38.54 -8.11
N ASN A 552 14.59 -39.09 -7.77
CA ASN A 552 15.20 -40.17 -8.51
C ASN A 552 14.33 -41.43 -8.47
N SER A 553 14.30 -42.14 -9.58
CA SER A 553 13.84 -43.54 -9.64
C SER A 553 15.01 -44.45 -10.00
N THR A 554 14.75 -45.77 -10.08
CA THR A 554 15.77 -46.73 -10.48
C THR A 554 16.42 -46.43 -11.83
N ASP A 555 15.66 -45.79 -12.71
CA ASP A 555 16.04 -45.55 -14.11
C ASP A 555 16.20 -44.07 -14.47
N LEU A 556 15.98 -43.15 -13.52
CA LEU A 556 15.93 -41.71 -13.78
C LEU A 556 16.59 -40.95 -12.65
N SER A 557 17.62 -40.15 -12.95
CA SER A 557 18.24 -39.21 -12.05
C SER A 557 17.79 -37.79 -12.34
N LEU A 558 17.12 -37.16 -11.36
CA LEU A 558 16.56 -35.80 -11.47
C LEU A 558 17.29 -34.78 -10.58
N ASN A 559 18.51 -35.08 -10.11
CA ASN A 559 19.27 -34.19 -9.25
C ASN A 559 19.53 -32.80 -9.86
N ASN A 560 19.59 -32.73 -11.20
CA ASN A 560 19.83 -31.48 -11.95
C ASN A 560 18.57 -30.96 -12.61
N ALA A 561 17.38 -31.46 -12.25
CA ALA A 561 16.13 -30.96 -12.82
C ALA A 561 15.94 -29.47 -12.46
N ALA A 562 15.72 -28.65 -13.47
CA ALA A 562 15.42 -27.23 -13.32
C ALA A 562 14.05 -26.87 -13.91
N TYR A 563 13.54 -27.70 -14.81
CA TYR A 563 12.23 -27.54 -15.44
C TYR A 563 11.57 -28.89 -15.68
N PHE A 564 10.23 -28.85 -15.77
CA PHE A 564 9.48 -29.94 -16.40
C PHE A 564 8.51 -29.39 -17.44
N ARG A 565 8.06 -30.25 -18.35
CA ARG A 565 6.93 -30.03 -19.26
C ARG A 565 5.97 -31.19 -19.13
N LEU A 566 4.68 -30.88 -19.18
CA LEU A 566 3.59 -31.84 -19.09
C LEU A 566 2.91 -31.98 -20.44
N CYS A 567 2.72 -33.21 -20.87
CA CYS A 567 1.91 -33.57 -22.04
C CYS A 567 0.72 -34.41 -21.58
N CYS A 568 -0.50 -33.96 -21.80
CA CYS A 568 -1.73 -34.56 -21.28
C CYS A 568 -2.90 -34.48 -22.30
N ALA A 569 -3.99 -35.17 -22.00
CA ALA A 569 -5.16 -35.24 -22.90
C ALA A 569 -6.12 -34.06 -22.75
N GLY A 570 -6.03 -33.25 -21.69
CA GLY A 570 -6.90 -32.10 -21.52
C GLY A 570 -6.35 -31.07 -20.52
N ILE A 571 -6.41 -29.82 -20.91
CA ILE A 571 -6.19 -28.63 -20.09
C ILE A 571 -7.37 -27.69 -20.34
N THR A 572 -7.94 -27.14 -19.29
CA THR A 572 -9.04 -26.17 -19.33
C THR A 572 -8.62 -24.86 -18.68
N SER A 573 -9.46 -23.84 -18.77
CA SER A 573 -9.26 -22.58 -18.05
C SER A 573 -9.21 -22.73 -16.52
N GLU A 574 -9.72 -23.85 -15.98
CA GLU A 574 -9.70 -24.17 -14.55
C GLU A 574 -8.56 -25.12 -14.17
N SER A 575 -7.69 -25.48 -15.12
CA SER A 575 -6.52 -26.31 -14.82
C SER A 575 -5.48 -25.53 -14.03
N VAL A 576 -4.88 -26.21 -13.06
CA VAL A 576 -3.90 -25.61 -12.15
C VAL A 576 -2.68 -26.51 -12.03
N ILE A 577 -1.51 -25.91 -12.05
CA ILE A 577 -0.23 -26.56 -11.75
C ILE A 577 0.47 -25.72 -10.69
N THR A 578 0.87 -26.34 -9.58
CA THR A 578 1.64 -25.68 -8.51
C THR A 578 2.87 -26.49 -8.13
N VAL A 579 3.86 -25.83 -7.55
CA VAL A 579 5.09 -26.45 -7.04
C VAL A 579 5.29 -26.03 -5.60
N ASN A 580 5.49 -27.00 -4.69
CA ASN A 580 5.74 -26.83 -3.25
C ASN A 580 4.68 -26.05 -2.46
N GLU A 581 3.54 -25.78 -3.02
CA GLU A 581 2.49 -25.07 -2.30
C GLU A 581 1.61 -26.05 -1.53
N GLU A 582 1.41 -25.78 -0.24
CA GLU A 582 0.44 -26.53 0.56
C GLU A 582 -0.98 -26.12 0.14
N ILE A 583 -1.77 -27.12 -0.19
CA ILE A 583 -3.18 -26.95 -0.54
C ILE A 583 -3.94 -27.15 0.77
N THR A 584 -4.46 -26.06 1.30
CA THR A 584 -5.35 -26.08 2.47
C THR A 584 -6.79 -26.20 2.05
#